data_fe9b2f63cd62c70da584283589b63257
#
_entry.id   fe9b2f63cd62c70da584283589b63257
#
_cell.length_a   1.000
_cell.length_b   1.000
_cell.length_c   1.000
_cell.angle_alpha   90.00
_cell.angle_beta   90.00
_cell.angle_gamma   90.00
#
_symmetry.space_group_name_H-M   'P 1'
#
loop_
_entity.id
_entity.type
_entity.pdbx_description
1 polymer ?
#
loop_
_entity_poly.entity_id
_entity_poly.type
_entity_poly.pdbx_seq_one_letter_code
_entity_poly.pdbx_strand_id
1 'polypeptide(L)'
;IWIEHAMTEKNRRKDRIAPVDRIRFNKEWQMIDLFDNLVFNDDRNSGNVIIDNAWGIWMIDHTRAFRLFDDLKDVSRLTQCERTVWSKLQTVEDAAVTDVLKPYLRPYEIESLLKRRQKLIIHIQTLIDEKGEDAVLFTW
;
A
#
# COMPACT_ATOMS: atom_id res chain seq x y z
N ILE A 1 2.06 -15.38 13.85
CA ILE A 1 3.15 -14.52 14.38
C ILE A 1 2.57 -13.76 15.57
N TRP A 2 3.20 -13.87 16.71
CA TRP A 2 2.87 -13.06 17.89
C TRP A 2 3.77 -11.82 17.89
N ILE A 3 3.19 -10.62 18.02
CA ILE A 3 3.92 -9.36 18.06
C ILE A 3 3.81 -8.84 19.48
N GLU A 4 4.90 -8.92 20.24
CA GLU A 4 4.92 -8.47 21.64
C GLU A 4 4.79 -6.95 21.74
N HIS A 5 4.06 -6.50 22.76
CA HIS A 5 3.86 -5.07 23.06
C HIS A 5 3.29 -4.25 21.90
N ALA A 6 2.58 -4.91 20.97
CA ALA A 6 1.94 -4.25 19.85
C ALA A 6 0.63 -3.57 20.27
N MET A 7 0.30 -2.49 19.57
CA MET A 7 -1.00 -1.82 19.69
C MET A 7 -1.68 -1.74 18.33
N THR A 8 -3.00 -1.66 18.31
CA THR A 8 -3.70 -1.32 17.08
C THR A 8 -3.60 0.18 16.80
N GLU A 9 -3.67 0.56 15.52
CA GLU A 9 -3.79 1.99 15.15
C GLU A 9 -5.01 2.64 15.80
N LYS A 10 -6.09 1.87 16.00
CA LYS A 10 -7.27 2.32 16.74
C LYS A 10 -6.94 2.76 18.16
N ASN A 11 -6.16 1.94 18.90
CA ASN A 11 -5.76 2.24 20.27
C ASN A 11 -4.76 3.40 20.29
N ARG A 12 -3.77 3.40 19.38
CA ARG A 12 -2.82 4.51 19.25
C ARG A 12 -3.53 5.86 19.13
N ARG A 13 -4.54 5.94 18.26
CA ARG A 13 -5.32 7.19 18.05
C ARG A 13 -6.15 7.55 19.29
N LYS A 14 -6.82 6.56 19.89
CA LYS A 14 -7.62 6.75 21.09
C LYS A 14 -6.78 7.33 22.23
N ASP A 15 -5.60 6.78 22.42
CA ASP A 15 -4.70 7.16 23.52
C ASP A 15 -3.78 8.33 23.15
N ARG A 16 -3.93 8.90 21.93
CA ARG A 16 -3.20 10.05 21.39
C ARG A 16 -1.67 9.86 21.40
N ILE A 17 -1.20 8.63 21.19
CA ILE A 17 0.22 8.30 21.16
C ILE A 17 0.80 8.77 19.81
N ALA A 18 1.78 9.68 19.86
CA ALA A 18 2.46 10.17 18.67
C ALA A 18 3.62 9.23 18.28
N PRO A 19 3.84 8.97 16.97
CA PRO A 19 5.00 8.21 16.53
C PRO A 19 6.30 8.98 16.85
N VAL A 20 7.34 8.23 17.21
CA VAL A 20 8.68 8.78 17.51
C VAL A 20 9.27 9.43 16.26
N ASP A 21 9.18 8.75 15.12
CA ASP A 21 9.57 9.28 13.81
C ASP A 21 8.30 9.41 12.93
N ARG A 22 7.78 10.64 12.87
CA ARG A 22 6.58 10.95 12.06
C ARG A 22 6.84 10.82 10.56
N ILE A 23 8.06 11.13 10.12
CA ILE A 23 8.40 11.09 8.69
C ILE A 23 8.39 9.63 8.22
N ARG A 24 9.10 8.75 8.94
CA ARG A 24 9.12 7.33 8.64
C ARG A 24 7.72 6.72 8.73
N PHE A 25 6.98 7.02 9.78
CA PHE A 25 5.63 6.52 9.98
C PHE A 25 4.69 6.93 8.82
N ASN A 26 4.78 8.17 8.33
CA ASN A 26 4.02 8.61 7.17
C ASN A 26 4.44 7.89 5.89
N LYS A 27 5.73 7.63 5.68
CA LYS A 27 6.22 6.84 4.53
C LYS A 27 5.66 5.42 4.54
N GLU A 28 5.59 4.76 5.69
CA GLU A 28 4.98 3.44 5.81
C GLU A 28 3.48 3.49 5.44
N TRP A 29 2.75 4.53 5.84
CA TRP A 29 1.36 4.71 5.43
C TRP A 29 1.20 4.93 3.93
N GLN A 30 2.13 5.62 3.26
CA GLN A 30 2.12 5.73 1.79
C GLN A 30 2.19 4.34 1.14
N MET A 31 3.03 3.43 1.66
CA MET A 31 3.13 2.07 1.14
C MET A 31 1.89 1.23 1.43
N ILE A 32 1.23 1.42 2.55
CA ILE A 32 -0.05 0.78 2.86
C ILE A 32 -1.14 1.27 1.90
N ASP A 33 -1.26 2.58 1.69
CA ASP A 33 -2.24 3.16 0.77
C ASP A 33 -1.99 2.68 -0.68
N LEU A 34 -0.74 2.56 -1.11
CA LEU A 34 -0.38 1.99 -2.40
C LEU A 34 -0.80 0.53 -2.51
N PHE A 35 -0.43 -0.29 -1.52
CA PHE A 35 -0.75 -1.71 -1.51
C PHE A 35 -2.27 -1.95 -1.49
N ASP A 36 -3.00 -1.26 -0.62
CA ASP A 36 -4.45 -1.41 -0.51
C ASP A 36 -5.19 -0.98 -1.79
N ASN A 37 -4.67 0.00 -2.54
CA ASN A 37 -5.16 0.34 -3.87
C ASN A 37 -4.82 -0.75 -4.90
N LEU A 38 -3.59 -1.29 -4.89
CA LEU A 38 -3.16 -2.33 -5.82
C LEU A 38 -4.04 -3.58 -5.69
N VAL A 39 -4.24 -4.07 -4.46
CA VAL A 39 -5.04 -5.28 -4.19
C VAL A 39 -6.54 -4.99 -4.04
N PHE A 40 -6.95 -3.73 -4.06
CA PHE A 40 -8.30 -3.25 -3.74
C PHE A 40 -8.82 -3.84 -2.43
N ASN A 41 -8.14 -3.55 -1.33
CA ASN A 41 -8.63 -3.92 -0.01
C ASN A 41 -9.62 -2.87 0.50
N ASP A 42 -10.90 -3.22 0.61
CA ASP A 42 -11.95 -2.29 1.01
C ASP A 42 -12.22 -2.25 2.53
N ASP A 43 -11.44 -2.98 3.32
CA ASP A 43 -11.60 -3.06 4.78
C ASP A 43 -10.32 -2.69 5.57
N ARG A 44 -9.50 -1.75 5.08
CA ARG A 44 -8.39 -1.21 5.86
C ARG A 44 -8.90 -0.22 6.91
N ASN A 45 -9.48 -0.76 7.97
CA ASN A 45 -9.84 0.04 9.15
C ASN A 45 -8.68 0.06 10.17
N SER A 46 -8.75 0.96 11.14
CA SER A 46 -7.68 1.14 12.14
C SER A 46 -7.51 -0.04 13.12
N GLY A 47 -8.45 -0.98 13.15
CA GLY A 47 -8.33 -2.25 13.88
C GLY A 47 -7.50 -3.28 13.15
N ASN A 48 -7.38 -3.17 11.81
CA ASN A 48 -6.64 -4.07 10.92
C ASN A 48 -5.20 -3.58 10.64
N VAL A 49 -4.71 -2.68 11.47
CA VAL A 49 -3.33 -2.17 11.44
C VAL A 49 -2.73 -2.32 12.84
N ILE A 50 -1.65 -3.05 12.93
CA ILE A 50 -0.89 -3.28 14.15
C ILE A 50 0.41 -2.47 14.10
N ILE A 51 0.76 -1.84 15.19
CA ILE A 51 2.01 -1.09 15.35
C ILE A 51 2.81 -1.78 16.44
N ASP A 52 4.03 -2.18 16.13
CA ASP A 52 4.94 -2.79 17.08
C ASP A 52 5.69 -1.74 17.91
N ASN A 53 6.50 -2.20 18.87
CA ASN A 53 7.27 -1.34 19.76
C ASN A 53 8.41 -0.58 19.07
N ALA A 54 8.81 -0.99 17.86
CA ALA A 54 9.78 -0.30 17.02
C ALA A 54 9.11 0.67 16.01
N TRP A 55 7.79 0.85 16.13
CA TRP A 55 6.96 1.65 15.22
C TRP A 55 6.84 1.07 13.81
N GLY A 56 7.16 -0.20 13.61
CA GLY A 56 6.85 -0.92 12.38
C GLY A 56 5.33 -1.14 12.25
N ILE A 57 4.81 -1.00 11.03
CA ILE A 57 3.39 -1.18 10.76
C ILE A 57 3.14 -2.54 10.13
N TRP A 58 2.20 -3.29 10.68
CA TRP A 58 1.79 -4.61 10.22
C TRP A 58 0.34 -4.57 9.77
N MET A 59 0.12 -4.96 8.54
CA MET A 59 -1.22 -5.09 7.97
C MET A 59 -1.76 -6.49 8.26
N ILE A 60 -2.96 -6.56 8.82
CA ILE A 60 -3.68 -7.81 9.06
C ILE A 60 -5.04 -7.77 8.37
N ASP A 61 -5.68 -8.94 8.27
CA ASP A 61 -7.01 -9.12 7.69
C ASP A 61 -7.15 -8.56 6.27
N HIS A 62 -6.72 -9.36 5.30
CA HIS A 62 -6.87 -9.07 3.88
C HIS A 62 -8.05 -9.83 3.24
N THR A 63 -9.02 -10.28 4.02
CA THR A 63 -10.17 -11.07 3.54
C THR A 63 -11.02 -10.35 2.50
N ARG A 64 -10.93 -9.02 2.46
CA ARG A 64 -11.64 -8.17 1.50
C ARG A 64 -10.74 -7.58 0.41
N ALA A 65 -9.57 -8.18 0.19
CA ALA A 65 -8.68 -7.83 -0.93
C ALA A 65 -9.08 -8.54 -2.24
N PHE A 66 -8.45 -8.15 -3.33
CA PHE A 66 -8.62 -8.70 -4.68
C PHE A 66 -10.04 -8.58 -5.23
N ARG A 67 -10.69 -7.46 -4.93
CA ARG A 67 -12.00 -7.13 -5.52
C ARG A 67 -11.89 -6.91 -7.02
N LEU A 68 -13.01 -7.14 -7.73
CA LEU A 68 -13.11 -7.08 -9.20
C LEU A 68 -13.35 -5.66 -9.72
N PHE A 69 -12.86 -4.67 -9.01
CA PHE A 69 -12.91 -3.28 -9.48
C PHE A 69 -11.63 -2.94 -10.21
N ASP A 70 -11.75 -2.41 -11.42
CA ASP A 70 -10.63 -1.99 -12.25
C ASP A 70 -10.09 -0.60 -11.86
N ASP A 71 -10.87 0.16 -11.09
CA ASP A 71 -10.49 1.49 -10.61
C ASP A 71 -9.74 1.42 -9.26
N LEU A 72 -8.95 2.45 -9.00
CA LEU A 72 -8.34 2.64 -7.69
C LEU A 72 -9.41 3.00 -6.66
N LYS A 73 -9.22 2.54 -5.43
CA LYS A 73 -10.18 2.77 -4.36
C LYS A 73 -10.20 4.23 -3.91
N ASP A 74 -9.05 4.72 -3.49
CA ASP A 74 -8.85 6.09 -3.01
C ASP A 74 -7.36 6.41 -3.03
N VAL A 75 -6.98 7.37 -3.84
CA VAL A 75 -5.58 7.83 -3.97
C VAL A 75 -5.34 9.20 -3.37
N SER A 76 -6.34 9.78 -2.69
CA SER A 76 -6.25 11.15 -2.14
C SER A 76 -5.08 11.35 -1.17
N ARG A 77 -4.69 10.29 -0.46
CA ARG A 77 -3.57 10.30 0.49
C ARG A 77 -2.28 9.73 -0.08
N LEU A 78 -2.32 9.07 -1.25
CA LEU A 78 -1.16 8.51 -1.90
C LEU A 78 -0.43 9.62 -2.67
N THR A 79 0.53 10.24 -2.00
CA THR A 79 1.28 11.40 -2.52
C THR A 79 2.77 11.11 -2.70
N GLN A 80 3.24 9.99 -2.16
CA GLN A 80 4.63 9.55 -2.24
C GLN A 80 4.73 8.04 -2.46
N CYS A 81 5.86 7.60 -3.03
CA CYS A 81 6.18 6.20 -3.26
C CYS A 81 7.65 5.92 -2.96
N GLU A 82 7.96 4.73 -2.47
CA GLU A 82 9.35 4.29 -2.31
C GLU A 82 9.96 3.99 -3.68
N ARG A 83 11.22 4.43 -3.90
CA ARG A 83 11.90 4.36 -5.22
C ARG A 83 11.99 2.94 -5.79
N THR A 84 12.30 1.96 -4.95
CA THR A 84 12.40 0.56 -5.40
C THR A 84 11.04 0.00 -5.77
N VAL A 85 10.00 0.31 -4.99
CA VAL A 85 8.62 -0.08 -5.29
C VAL A 85 8.16 0.59 -6.59
N TRP A 86 8.43 1.87 -6.77
CA TRP A 86 8.14 2.59 -8.02
C TRP A 86 8.79 1.92 -9.23
N SER A 87 10.07 1.62 -9.14
CA SER A 87 10.79 0.91 -10.21
C SER A 87 10.14 -0.46 -10.50
N LYS A 88 9.78 -1.22 -9.47
CA LYS A 88 9.13 -2.54 -9.63
C LYS A 88 7.74 -2.43 -10.24
N LEU A 89 6.95 -1.44 -9.86
CA LEU A 89 5.64 -1.21 -10.49
C LEU A 89 5.76 -1.03 -12.00
N GLN A 90 6.82 -0.37 -12.47
CA GLN A 90 7.04 -0.09 -13.90
C GLN A 90 7.65 -1.28 -14.65
N THR A 91 8.57 -2.01 -14.03
CA THR A 91 9.46 -2.94 -14.76
C THR A 91 9.09 -4.41 -14.64
N VAL A 92 8.30 -4.81 -13.65
CA VAL A 92 7.88 -6.21 -13.52
C VAL A 92 6.88 -6.56 -14.63
N GLU A 93 7.18 -7.60 -15.41
CA GLU A 93 6.32 -8.06 -16.50
C GLU A 93 4.98 -8.61 -15.98
N ASP A 94 3.88 -8.29 -16.67
CA ASP A 94 2.54 -8.78 -16.31
C ASP A 94 2.48 -10.31 -16.29
N ALA A 95 3.21 -10.97 -17.18
CA ALA A 95 3.32 -12.43 -17.19
C ALA A 95 3.95 -12.98 -15.90
N ALA A 96 5.00 -12.33 -15.38
CA ALA A 96 5.63 -12.71 -14.13
C ALA A 96 4.69 -12.54 -12.93
N VAL A 97 3.93 -11.45 -12.89
CA VAL A 97 2.88 -11.24 -11.87
C VAL A 97 1.81 -12.32 -11.95
N THR A 98 1.35 -12.61 -13.16
CA THR A 98 0.33 -13.64 -13.42
C THR A 98 0.82 -15.02 -12.97
N ASP A 99 2.05 -15.39 -13.31
CA ASP A 99 2.63 -16.70 -12.97
C ASP A 99 2.73 -16.92 -11.45
N VAL A 100 3.07 -15.88 -10.71
CA VAL A 100 3.14 -15.94 -9.24
C VAL A 100 1.74 -16.02 -8.60
N LEU A 101 0.77 -15.33 -9.16
CA LEU A 101 -0.56 -15.20 -8.55
C LEU A 101 -1.57 -16.27 -8.98
N LYS A 102 -1.41 -16.87 -10.16
CA LYS A 102 -2.34 -17.88 -10.70
C LYS A 102 -2.62 -19.11 -9.82
N PRO A 103 -1.73 -19.55 -8.89
CA PRO A 103 -2.06 -20.63 -7.97
C PRO A 103 -3.06 -20.21 -6.88
N TYR A 104 -3.25 -18.90 -6.65
CA TYR A 104 -3.99 -18.34 -5.53
C TYR A 104 -5.23 -17.52 -5.94
N LEU A 105 -5.17 -16.92 -7.14
CA LEU A 105 -6.19 -16.00 -7.65
C LEU A 105 -6.76 -16.49 -8.98
N ARG A 106 -8.00 -16.12 -9.23
CA ARG A 106 -8.67 -16.39 -10.50
C ARG A 106 -8.19 -15.42 -11.58
N PRO A 107 -8.26 -15.78 -12.88
CA PRO A 107 -7.77 -14.94 -13.97
C PRO A 107 -8.30 -13.49 -13.96
N TYR A 108 -9.58 -13.31 -13.66
CA TYR A 108 -10.21 -11.99 -13.63
C TYR A 108 -9.79 -11.14 -12.41
N GLU A 109 -9.42 -11.78 -11.29
CA GLU A 109 -8.86 -11.07 -10.13
C GLU A 109 -7.46 -10.54 -10.45
N ILE A 110 -6.65 -11.32 -11.16
CA ILE A 110 -5.33 -10.91 -11.64
C ILE A 110 -5.47 -9.79 -12.68
N GLU A 111 -6.41 -9.92 -13.62
CA GLU A 111 -6.65 -8.87 -14.63
C GLU A 111 -7.01 -7.53 -13.99
N SER A 112 -7.93 -7.52 -13.02
CA SER A 112 -8.30 -6.30 -12.31
C SER A 112 -7.11 -5.72 -11.51
N LEU A 113 -6.27 -6.57 -10.91
CA LEU A 113 -5.04 -6.12 -10.24
C LEU A 113 -4.08 -5.45 -11.21
N LEU A 114 -3.85 -6.03 -12.39
CA LEU A 114 -2.97 -5.47 -13.42
C LEU A 114 -3.49 -4.12 -13.95
N LYS A 115 -4.80 -3.98 -14.12
CA LYS A 115 -5.41 -2.70 -14.50
C LYS A 115 -5.20 -1.63 -13.42
N ARG A 116 -5.36 -1.98 -12.14
CA ARG A 116 -5.07 -1.05 -11.03
C ARG A 116 -3.59 -0.69 -10.95
N ARG A 117 -2.70 -1.65 -11.21
CA ARG A 117 -1.26 -1.38 -11.31
C ARG A 117 -0.97 -0.29 -12.34
N GLN A 118 -1.55 -0.36 -13.55
CA GLN A 118 -1.38 0.67 -14.57
C GLN A 118 -1.90 2.03 -14.10
N LYS A 119 -3.04 2.07 -13.44
CA LYS A 119 -3.59 3.32 -12.90
C LYS A 119 -2.74 3.91 -11.78
N LEU A 120 -2.12 3.08 -10.94
CA LEU A 120 -1.15 3.53 -9.93
C LEU A 120 0.09 4.13 -10.58
N ILE A 121 0.61 3.52 -11.64
CA ILE A 121 1.74 4.06 -12.41
C ILE A 121 1.38 5.45 -12.96
N ILE A 122 0.21 5.59 -13.58
CA ILE A 122 -0.26 6.88 -14.11
C ILE A 122 -0.40 7.91 -12.98
N HIS A 123 -0.99 7.54 -11.85
CA HIS A 123 -1.16 8.44 -10.71
C HIS A 123 0.18 8.95 -10.16
N ILE A 124 1.13 8.05 -9.90
CA ILE A 124 2.44 8.42 -9.37
C ILE A 124 3.24 9.24 -10.39
N GLN A 125 3.19 8.88 -11.68
CA GLN A 125 3.85 9.65 -12.73
C GLN A 125 3.28 11.07 -12.82
N THR A 126 1.96 11.23 -12.73
CA THR A 126 1.32 12.55 -12.70
C THR A 126 1.82 13.39 -11.52
N LEU A 127 1.95 12.79 -10.34
CA LEU A 127 2.51 13.49 -9.18
C LEU A 127 3.97 13.91 -9.41
N ILE A 128 4.77 13.05 -10.04
CA ILE A 128 6.16 13.36 -10.39
C ILE A 128 6.24 14.53 -11.39
N ASP A 129 5.39 14.52 -12.41
CA ASP A 129 5.34 15.57 -13.42
C ASP A 129 4.91 16.92 -12.83
N GLU A 130 4.01 16.90 -11.84
CA GLU A 130 3.51 18.12 -11.19
C GLU A 130 4.46 18.67 -10.10
N LYS A 131 5.09 17.79 -9.32
CA LYS A 131 5.81 18.17 -8.08
C LYS A 131 7.32 17.93 -8.14
N GLY A 132 7.79 17.18 -9.12
CA GLY A 132 9.16 16.72 -9.22
C GLY A 132 9.41 15.39 -8.51
N GLU A 133 10.37 14.64 -9.02
CA GLU A 133 10.70 13.28 -8.55
C GLU A 133 11.07 13.26 -7.07
N ASP A 134 11.91 14.18 -6.60
CA ASP A 134 12.41 14.23 -5.21
C ASP A 134 11.31 14.55 -4.18
N ALA A 135 10.22 15.19 -4.61
CA ALA A 135 9.07 15.45 -3.74
C ALA A 135 8.14 14.22 -3.60
N VAL A 136 8.15 13.34 -4.60
CA VAL A 136 7.24 12.19 -4.69
C VAL A 136 7.93 10.89 -4.32
N LEU A 137 9.17 10.68 -4.76
CA LEU A 137 9.89 9.44 -4.51
C LEU A 137 10.83 9.55 -3.30
N PHE A 138 10.73 8.59 -2.39
CA PHE A 138 11.59 8.51 -1.23
C PHE A 138 12.39 7.20 -1.17
N THR A 139 13.42 7.19 -0.34
CA THR A 139 14.11 6.00 0.16
C THR A 139 13.90 5.89 1.67
N TRP A 140 14.02 4.67 2.20
CA TRP A 140 13.94 4.42 3.66
C TRP A 140 15.09 5.06 4.43
#